data_06f73085917a18b9921a0da59622d5cd
#
_entry.id   06f73085917a18b9921a0da59622d5cd
#
_cell.length_a   1.000
_cell.length_b   1.000
_cell.length_c   1.000
_cell.angle_alpha   90.00
_cell.angle_beta   90.00
_cell.angle_gamma   90.00
#
_symmetry.space_group_name_H-M   'P 1'
#
loop_
_entity.id
_entity.type
_entity.pdbx_description
1 polymer ?
#
loop_
_entity_poly.entity_id
_entity_poly.type
_entity_poly.pdbx_seq_one_letter_code
_entity_poly.pdbx_strand_id
1 'polypeptide(L)'
;GKVLADHKLQQLRIAETEKYAHVTFFFNGGEEEPNIGEDRVLIPSPKVVTYDLQPEMSAELVTDKLAELLDTDKYDMIILNFANPDMVGHTGVLNAAVKAMETVDACVGRIVEKVLSLHGTACITADHGNLEKMLDETTGQPYTAHTTNQVPFLVVSDEKHTLHEGILADIAPTLLELLKIKQPAAMTGKSLLTDKNK
;
A
#
# COMPACT_ATOMS: atom_id res chain seq x y z
N GLY A 1 -6.82 11.76 3.45
CA GLY A 1 -6.31 12.96 2.76
C GLY A 1 -6.70 14.22 3.50
N LYS A 2 -7.99 14.46 3.70
CA LYS A 2 -8.51 15.67 4.38
C LYS A 2 -7.92 15.88 5.79
N VAL A 3 -7.81 14.84 6.59
CA VAL A 3 -7.26 14.95 7.96
C VAL A 3 -5.81 15.45 7.92
N LEU A 4 -5.00 14.93 7.02
CA LEU A 4 -3.61 15.38 6.85
C LEU A 4 -3.55 16.84 6.38
N ALA A 5 -4.40 17.22 5.42
CA ALA A 5 -4.52 18.59 4.93
C ALA A 5 -4.93 19.58 6.03
N ASP A 6 -5.91 19.21 6.88
CA ASP A 6 -6.35 20.02 8.01
C ASP A 6 -5.22 20.25 9.04
N HIS A 7 -4.24 19.33 9.12
CA HIS A 7 -3.03 19.46 9.95
C HIS A 7 -1.84 20.05 9.19
N LYS A 8 -2.03 20.52 7.93
CA LYS A 8 -1.00 21.13 7.07
C LYS A 8 0.17 20.19 6.74
N LEU A 9 -0.06 18.89 6.77
CA LEU A 9 0.93 17.88 6.42
C LEU A 9 1.02 17.71 4.90
N GLN A 10 2.24 17.42 4.44
CA GLN A 10 2.51 17.10 3.05
C GLN A 10 2.31 15.60 2.82
N GLN A 11 1.60 15.25 1.78
CA GLN A 11 1.27 13.87 1.49
C GLN A 11 1.50 13.51 0.02
N LEU A 12 1.97 12.29 -0.22
CA LEU A 12 2.20 11.75 -1.55
C LEU A 12 1.29 10.56 -1.81
N ARG A 13 0.70 10.52 -3.01
CA ARG A 13 0.03 9.34 -3.58
C ARG A 13 0.84 8.86 -4.77
N ILE A 14 1.25 7.60 -4.76
CA ILE A 14 2.03 7.03 -5.86
C ILE A 14 1.58 5.61 -6.17
N ALA A 15 1.30 5.35 -7.43
CA ALA A 15 0.99 4.02 -7.95
C ALA A 15 1.18 4.00 -9.48
N GLU A 16 1.20 2.80 -10.03
CA GLU A 16 1.03 2.65 -11.47
C GLU A 16 -0.45 2.72 -11.89
N THR A 17 -0.72 2.83 -13.19
CA THR A 17 -2.03 3.13 -13.77
C THR A 17 -3.17 2.31 -13.15
N GLU A 18 -2.99 0.99 -13.01
CA GLU A 18 -4.03 0.05 -12.56
C GLU A 18 -4.49 0.28 -11.10
N LYS A 19 -3.64 0.88 -10.28
CA LYS A 19 -3.92 1.14 -8.86
C LYS A 19 -3.92 2.64 -8.49
N TYR A 20 -3.82 3.53 -9.48
CA TYR A 20 -3.78 4.97 -9.21
C TYR A 20 -5.06 5.48 -8.54
N ALA A 21 -6.23 5.06 -9.01
CA ALA A 21 -7.50 5.43 -8.40
C ALA A 21 -7.64 4.92 -6.95
N HIS A 22 -7.00 3.79 -6.62
CA HIS A 22 -7.04 3.22 -5.27
C HIS A 22 -6.31 4.11 -4.25
N VAL A 23 -5.19 4.70 -4.63
CA VAL A 23 -4.42 5.59 -3.73
C VAL A 23 -4.87 7.06 -3.81
N THR A 24 -5.73 7.43 -4.75
CA THR A 24 -6.25 8.80 -4.95
C THR A 24 -7.74 8.88 -4.65
N PHE A 25 -8.59 8.66 -5.64
CA PHE A 25 -10.04 8.80 -5.57
C PHE A 25 -10.66 7.98 -4.43
N PHE A 26 -10.40 6.67 -4.39
CA PHE A 26 -10.99 5.81 -3.36
C PHE A 26 -10.43 6.10 -1.97
N PHE A 27 -9.12 6.34 -1.85
CA PHE A 27 -8.49 6.69 -0.58
C PHE A 27 -8.99 8.03 -0.02
N ASN A 28 -9.39 8.95 -0.90
CA ASN A 28 -9.97 10.24 -0.53
C ASN A 28 -11.51 10.20 -0.39
N GLY A 29 -12.11 9.01 -0.33
CA GLY A 29 -13.55 8.86 -0.08
C GLY A 29 -14.44 9.26 -1.26
N GLY A 30 -13.92 9.17 -2.49
CA GLY A 30 -14.64 9.50 -3.73
C GLY A 30 -14.42 10.93 -4.21
N GLU A 31 -13.45 11.66 -3.63
CA GLU A 31 -13.11 13.02 -4.06
C GLU A 31 -11.98 12.98 -5.11
N GLU A 32 -12.26 13.54 -6.30
CA GLU A 32 -11.29 13.61 -7.40
C GLU A 32 -10.19 14.66 -7.16
N GLU A 33 -10.56 15.80 -6.61
CA GLU A 33 -9.63 16.89 -6.38
C GLU A 33 -8.60 16.52 -5.29
N PRO A 34 -7.30 16.79 -5.53
CA PRO A 34 -6.29 16.60 -4.50
C PRO A 34 -6.56 17.46 -3.26
N ASN A 35 -6.31 16.92 -2.10
CA ASN A 35 -6.33 17.72 -0.88
C ASN A 35 -5.15 18.72 -0.86
N ILE A 36 -5.27 19.77 -0.06
CA ILE A 36 -4.15 20.71 0.14
C ILE A 36 -2.94 19.94 0.69
N GLY A 37 -1.78 20.12 0.05
CA GLY A 37 -0.55 19.40 0.40
C GLY A 37 -0.48 17.97 -0.15
N GLU A 38 -1.38 17.57 -1.04
CA GLU A 38 -1.39 16.25 -1.67
C GLU A 38 -0.77 16.30 -3.07
N ASP A 39 0.41 15.72 -3.22
CA ASP A 39 1.02 15.44 -4.52
C ASP A 39 0.61 14.05 -5.01
N ARG A 40 0.48 13.91 -6.32
CA ARG A 40 0.12 12.67 -6.99
C ARG A 40 1.13 12.30 -8.06
N VAL A 41 1.61 11.07 -8.04
CA VAL A 41 2.53 10.52 -9.04
C VAL A 41 1.93 9.27 -9.66
N LEU A 42 1.66 9.35 -10.96
CA LEU A 42 1.23 8.23 -11.78
C LEU A 42 2.43 7.69 -12.55
N ILE A 43 2.71 6.42 -12.43
CA ILE A 43 3.64 5.68 -13.27
C ILE A 43 2.83 4.86 -14.28
N PRO A 44 3.08 4.98 -15.60
CA PRO A 44 2.33 4.19 -16.57
C PRO A 44 2.56 2.68 -16.39
N SER A 45 1.48 1.89 -16.36
CA SER A 45 1.58 0.44 -16.43
C SER A 45 2.06 -0.03 -17.81
N PRO A 46 2.72 -1.19 -17.91
CA PRO A 46 3.20 -1.71 -19.19
C PRO A 46 2.03 -2.03 -20.13
N LYS A 47 2.24 -1.77 -21.43
CA LYS A 47 1.24 -2.02 -22.48
C LYS A 47 1.34 -3.47 -22.97
N VAL A 48 0.85 -4.40 -22.17
CA VAL A 48 0.78 -5.84 -22.49
C VAL A 48 -0.67 -6.30 -22.58
N VAL A 49 -0.93 -7.43 -23.24
CA VAL A 49 -2.28 -7.97 -23.37
C VAL A 49 -2.79 -8.46 -22.01
N THR A 50 -1.95 -9.17 -21.27
CA THR A 50 -2.20 -9.65 -19.90
C THR A 50 -0.92 -9.52 -19.08
N TYR A 51 -1.03 -9.29 -17.78
CA TYR A 51 0.13 -8.98 -16.93
C TYR A 51 0.99 -10.20 -16.55
N ASP A 52 0.55 -11.42 -16.85
CA ASP A 52 1.41 -12.62 -16.77
C ASP A 52 2.56 -12.59 -17.78
N LEU A 53 2.42 -11.80 -18.86
CA LEU A 53 3.49 -11.60 -19.85
C LEU A 53 4.60 -10.65 -19.36
N GLN A 54 4.31 -9.83 -18.36
CA GLN A 54 5.26 -8.91 -17.71
C GLN A 54 4.90 -8.77 -16.22
N PRO A 55 5.16 -9.79 -15.38
CA PRO A 55 4.74 -9.81 -13.98
C PRO A 55 5.37 -8.73 -13.10
N GLU A 56 6.55 -8.21 -13.51
CA GLU A 56 7.22 -7.11 -12.85
C GLU A 56 6.43 -5.81 -12.95
N MET A 57 5.56 -5.70 -13.97
CA MET A 57 4.78 -4.51 -14.28
C MET A 57 5.66 -3.24 -14.23
N SER A 58 5.25 -2.22 -13.49
CA SER A 58 6.04 -1.00 -13.28
C SER A 58 6.57 -0.86 -11.84
N ALA A 59 6.63 -1.94 -11.06
CA ALA A 59 6.99 -1.88 -9.64
C ALA A 59 8.38 -1.24 -9.40
N GLU A 60 9.37 -1.56 -10.21
CA GLU A 60 10.71 -0.97 -10.08
C GLU A 60 10.71 0.53 -10.38
N LEU A 61 9.99 0.97 -11.41
CA LEU A 61 9.86 2.39 -11.75
C LEU A 61 9.15 3.17 -10.64
N VAL A 62 8.11 2.58 -10.03
CA VAL A 62 7.43 3.15 -8.85
C VAL A 62 8.41 3.28 -7.69
N THR A 63 9.20 2.23 -7.44
CA THR A 63 10.19 2.18 -6.36
C THR A 63 11.30 3.22 -6.56
N ASP A 64 11.87 3.31 -7.76
CA ASP A 64 12.92 4.28 -8.09
C ASP A 64 12.40 5.71 -7.92
N LYS A 65 11.18 5.98 -8.41
CA LYS A 65 10.56 7.30 -8.26
C LYS A 65 10.27 7.65 -6.82
N LEU A 66 9.80 6.70 -6.02
CA LEU A 66 9.57 6.93 -4.60
C LEU A 66 10.90 7.17 -3.86
N ALA A 67 11.96 6.42 -4.16
CA ALA A 67 13.27 6.62 -3.54
C ALA A 67 13.81 8.03 -3.81
N GLU A 68 13.68 8.53 -5.07
CA GLU A 68 14.02 9.91 -5.44
C GLU A 68 13.21 10.94 -4.62
N LEU A 69 11.91 10.72 -4.45
CA LEU A 69 11.03 11.63 -3.73
C LEU A 69 11.28 11.62 -2.21
N LEU A 70 11.65 10.47 -1.64
CA LEU A 70 12.05 10.35 -0.25
C LEU A 70 13.32 11.18 0.06
N ASP A 71 14.24 11.32 -0.89
CA ASP A 71 15.44 12.16 -0.73
C ASP A 71 15.12 13.66 -0.61
N THR A 72 13.91 14.08 -0.96
CA THR A 72 13.50 15.50 -0.86
C THR A 72 13.10 15.90 0.56
N ASP A 73 12.88 14.96 1.47
CA ASP A 73 12.39 15.16 2.84
C ASP A 73 11.13 16.05 2.92
N LYS A 74 10.28 15.94 1.87
CA LYS A 74 9.10 16.80 1.70
C LYS A 74 7.87 16.25 2.40
N TYR A 75 7.71 14.93 2.45
CA TYR A 75 6.43 14.31 2.76
C TYR A 75 6.38 13.73 4.17
N ASP A 76 5.30 14.09 4.89
CA ASP A 76 4.98 13.52 6.20
C ASP A 76 4.27 12.16 6.08
N MET A 77 3.56 11.94 4.97
CA MET A 77 2.79 10.71 4.72
C MET A 77 2.85 10.32 3.25
N ILE A 78 3.09 9.05 3.00
CA ILE A 78 3.14 8.48 1.65
C ILE A 78 2.20 7.29 1.59
N ILE A 79 1.34 7.25 0.58
CA ILE A 79 0.50 6.09 0.24
C ILE A 79 0.94 5.58 -1.12
N LEU A 80 1.42 4.33 -1.12
CA LEU A 80 1.85 3.60 -2.30
C LEU A 80 1.04 2.31 -2.44
N ASN A 81 0.72 1.92 -3.67
CA ASN A 81 0.18 0.61 -3.98
C ASN A 81 0.98 -0.04 -5.11
N PHE A 82 1.41 -1.28 -4.90
CA PHE A 82 1.95 -2.16 -5.94
C PHE A 82 0.83 -2.99 -6.55
N ALA A 83 0.59 -2.80 -7.85
CA ALA A 83 -0.50 -3.46 -8.56
C ALA A 83 -0.26 -4.94 -8.87
N ASN A 84 1.01 -5.38 -8.85
CA ASN A 84 1.44 -6.67 -9.36
C ASN A 84 0.68 -7.87 -8.76
N PRO A 85 0.54 -8.01 -7.42
CA PRO A 85 -0.09 -9.19 -6.85
C PRO A 85 -1.54 -9.34 -7.31
N ASP A 86 -2.28 -8.26 -7.37
CA ASP A 86 -3.67 -8.28 -7.79
C ASP A 86 -3.80 -8.52 -9.30
N MET A 87 -3.14 -7.70 -10.11
CA MET A 87 -3.28 -7.75 -11.57
C MET A 87 -2.77 -9.05 -12.19
N VAL A 88 -1.65 -9.58 -11.69
CA VAL A 88 -1.10 -10.87 -12.14
C VAL A 88 -1.92 -12.03 -11.57
N GLY A 89 -2.42 -11.91 -10.35
CA GLY A 89 -3.29 -12.91 -9.72
C GLY A 89 -4.54 -13.20 -10.54
N HIS A 90 -5.14 -12.19 -11.12
CA HIS A 90 -6.30 -12.32 -12.00
C HIS A 90 -6.04 -13.14 -13.28
N THR A 91 -4.79 -13.34 -13.64
CA THR A 91 -4.45 -14.18 -14.82
C THR A 91 -4.50 -15.69 -14.52
N GLY A 92 -4.41 -16.09 -13.25
CA GLY A 92 -4.39 -17.49 -12.84
C GLY A 92 -3.08 -18.22 -13.15
N VAL A 93 -2.03 -17.51 -13.59
CA VAL A 93 -0.74 -18.10 -14.00
C VAL A 93 0.22 -18.11 -12.80
N LEU A 94 0.35 -19.24 -12.11
CA LEU A 94 1.12 -19.39 -10.88
C LEU A 94 2.57 -18.90 -10.99
N ASN A 95 3.28 -19.29 -12.05
CA ASN A 95 4.68 -18.88 -12.20
C ASN A 95 4.85 -17.35 -12.36
N ALA A 96 3.89 -16.70 -13.03
CA ALA A 96 3.86 -15.25 -13.14
C ALA A 96 3.53 -14.59 -11.78
N ALA A 97 2.61 -15.18 -11.02
CA ALA A 97 2.26 -14.74 -9.68
C ALA A 97 3.45 -14.80 -8.72
N VAL A 98 4.23 -15.90 -8.74
CA VAL A 98 5.49 -16.03 -7.97
C VAL A 98 6.46 -14.90 -8.34
N LYS A 99 6.69 -14.69 -9.65
CA LYS A 99 7.59 -13.65 -10.13
C LYS A 99 7.13 -12.24 -9.74
N ALA A 100 5.82 -11.97 -9.78
CA ALA A 100 5.23 -10.73 -9.33
C ALA A 100 5.54 -10.48 -7.84
N MET A 101 5.36 -11.49 -6.99
CA MET A 101 5.65 -11.38 -5.54
C MET A 101 7.13 -11.20 -5.26
N GLU A 102 8.02 -11.93 -5.93
CA GLU A 102 9.47 -11.76 -5.79
C GLU A 102 9.90 -10.33 -6.15
N THR A 103 9.30 -9.75 -7.19
CA THR A 103 9.57 -8.37 -7.61
C THR A 103 9.08 -7.38 -6.55
N VAL A 104 7.84 -7.55 -6.06
CA VAL A 104 7.27 -6.66 -5.03
C VAL A 104 8.05 -6.77 -3.72
N ASP A 105 8.45 -7.98 -3.30
CA ASP A 105 9.26 -8.19 -2.10
C ASP A 105 10.59 -7.42 -2.17
N ALA A 106 11.30 -7.52 -3.30
CA ALA A 106 12.53 -6.76 -3.52
C ALA A 106 12.30 -5.24 -3.49
N CYS A 107 11.22 -4.77 -4.13
CA CYS A 107 10.86 -3.35 -4.14
C CYS A 107 10.49 -2.84 -2.73
N VAL A 108 9.68 -3.59 -1.99
CA VAL A 108 9.31 -3.27 -0.60
C VAL A 108 10.56 -3.21 0.28
N GLY A 109 11.49 -4.18 0.15
CA GLY A 109 12.75 -4.18 0.88
C GLY A 109 13.53 -2.89 0.67
N ARG A 110 13.72 -2.46 -0.59
CA ARG A 110 14.40 -1.20 -0.94
C ARG A 110 13.73 0.03 -0.34
N ILE A 111 12.39 0.09 -0.38
CA ILE A 111 11.63 1.21 0.20
C ILE A 111 11.76 1.23 1.72
N VAL A 112 11.61 0.09 2.38
CA VAL A 112 11.75 -0.03 3.83
C VAL A 112 13.12 0.42 4.29
N GLU A 113 14.20 -0.08 3.66
CA GLU A 113 15.57 0.34 3.96
C GLU A 113 15.74 1.85 3.81
N LYS A 114 15.17 2.44 2.74
CA LYS A 114 15.23 3.89 2.52
C LYS A 114 14.46 4.65 3.59
N VAL A 115 13.24 4.25 3.92
CA VAL A 115 12.40 4.87 4.95
C VAL A 115 13.10 4.82 6.31
N LEU A 116 13.66 3.69 6.70
CA LEU A 116 14.40 3.54 7.96
C LEU A 116 15.65 4.42 7.99
N SER A 117 16.36 4.56 6.87
CA SER A 117 17.54 5.45 6.79
C SER A 117 17.21 6.92 7.04
N LEU A 118 15.93 7.28 6.89
CA LEU A 118 15.37 8.61 7.16
C LEU A 118 14.62 8.68 8.50
N HIS A 119 14.78 7.65 9.36
CA HIS A 119 14.07 7.51 10.64
C HIS A 119 12.54 7.52 10.49
N GLY A 120 12.03 7.12 9.34
CA GLY A 120 10.60 6.99 9.07
C GLY A 120 10.02 5.66 9.55
N THR A 121 8.71 5.53 9.43
CA THR A 121 7.98 4.29 9.74
C THR A 121 7.30 3.77 8.47
N ALA A 122 7.50 2.51 8.13
CA ALA A 122 6.80 1.84 7.04
C ALA A 122 5.69 0.94 7.59
N CYS A 123 4.47 1.12 7.09
CA CYS A 123 3.34 0.23 7.33
C CYS A 123 3.04 -0.56 6.05
N ILE A 124 3.05 -1.90 6.13
CA ILE A 124 2.88 -2.78 4.97
C ILE A 124 1.63 -3.61 5.17
N THR A 125 0.74 -3.60 4.17
CA THR A 125 -0.51 -4.35 4.19
C THR A 125 -1.00 -4.64 2.77
N ALA A 126 -2.15 -5.30 2.64
CA ALA A 126 -2.90 -5.41 1.41
C ALA A 126 -4.34 -4.94 1.62
N ASP A 127 -5.00 -4.49 0.55
CA ASP A 127 -6.40 -4.07 0.56
C ASP A 127 -7.38 -5.25 0.48
N HIS A 128 -6.95 -6.40 -0.05
CA HIS A 128 -7.68 -7.66 -0.10
C HIS A 128 -6.72 -8.81 -0.38
N GLY A 129 -7.20 -10.04 -0.24
CA GLY A 129 -6.50 -11.26 -0.68
C GLY A 129 -6.73 -11.53 -2.17
N ASN A 130 -5.76 -12.16 -2.82
CA ASN A 130 -5.80 -12.63 -4.21
C ASN A 130 -4.78 -13.75 -4.42
N LEU A 131 -3.47 -13.43 -4.44
CA LEU A 131 -2.38 -14.34 -4.79
C LEU A 131 -2.18 -15.50 -3.83
N GLU A 132 -2.62 -15.41 -2.60
CA GLU A 132 -2.51 -16.49 -1.62
C GLU A 132 -3.39 -17.71 -2.00
N LYS A 133 -4.29 -17.54 -2.98
CA LYS A 133 -5.15 -18.59 -3.49
C LYS A 133 -5.16 -18.59 -5.02
N MET A 134 -4.24 -19.33 -5.63
CA MET A 134 -4.11 -19.45 -7.09
C MET A 134 -4.83 -20.67 -7.67
N LEU A 135 -5.35 -21.55 -6.83
CA LEU A 135 -6.03 -22.79 -7.24
C LEU A 135 -7.36 -22.93 -6.49
N ASP A 136 -8.40 -23.30 -7.21
CA ASP A 136 -9.63 -23.78 -6.60
C ASP A 136 -9.48 -25.28 -6.26
N GLU A 137 -9.41 -25.58 -4.97
CA GLU A 137 -9.18 -26.95 -4.48
C GLU A 137 -10.33 -27.93 -4.85
N THR A 138 -11.52 -27.40 -5.11
CA THR A 138 -12.70 -28.21 -5.44
C THR A 138 -12.70 -28.61 -6.92
N THR A 139 -12.34 -27.67 -7.79
CA THR A 139 -12.41 -27.86 -9.24
C THR A 139 -11.06 -28.17 -9.89
N GLY A 140 -9.95 -27.88 -9.19
CA GLY A 140 -8.60 -28.00 -9.73
C GLY A 140 -8.28 -26.95 -10.81
N GLN A 141 -9.13 -25.93 -10.96
CA GLN A 141 -8.94 -24.85 -11.94
C GLN A 141 -8.22 -23.66 -11.30
N PRO A 142 -7.56 -22.80 -12.11
CA PRO A 142 -7.02 -21.54 -11.62
C PRO A 142 -8.09 -20.71 -10.90
N TYR A 143 -7.74 -20.17 -9.73
CA TYR A 143 -8.58 -19.23 -8.99
C TYR A 143 -8.10 -17.80 -9.31
N THR A 144 -8.98 -16.96 -9.84
CA THR A 144 -8.64 -15.64 -10.38
C THR A 144 -9.43 -14.50 -9.75
N ALA A 145 -10.12 -14.76 -8.64
CA ALA A 145 -10.93 -13.77 -7.93
C ALA A 145 -10.26 -13.32 -6.63
N HIS A 146 -10.70 -12.21 -6.10
CA HIS A 146 -10.32 -11.79 -4.76
C HIS A 146 -10.82 -12.78 -3.71
N THR A 147 -10.10 -12.87 -2.60
CA THR A 147 -10.50 -13.65 -1.43
C THR A 147 -10.89 -12.74 -0.27
N THR A 148 -11.60 -13.31 0.70
CA THR A 148 -11.90 -12.68 1.98
C THR A 148 -10.94 -13.11 3.08
N ASN A 149 -9.80 -13.70 2.72
CA ASN A 149 -8.77 -14.09 3.66
C ASN A 149 -8.20 -12.86 4.37
N GLN A 150 -7.70 -13.07 5.57
CA GLN A 150 -7.00 -12.02 6.31
C GLN A 150 -5.72 -11.60 5.57
N VAL A 151 -5.46 -10.31 5.58
CA VAL A 151 -4.24 -9.73 5.02
C VAL A 151 -3.26 -9.39 6.14
N PRO A 152 -1.93 -9.41 5.86
CA PRO A 152 -0.94 -9.02 6.86
C PRO A 152 -1.00 -7.52 7.15
N PHE A 153 -0.60 -7.14 8.37
CA PHE A 153 -0.29 -5.75 8.70
C PHE A 153 1.00 -5.71 9.52
N LEU A 154 2.00 -5.02 9.00
CA LEU A 154 3.31 -4.88 9.63
C LEU A 154 3.64 -3.40 9.84
N VAL A 155 4.29 -3.10 10.97
CA VAL A 155 4.88 -1.79 11.25
C VAL A 155 6.37 -1.97 11.42
N VAL A 156 7.15 -1.30 10.58
CA VAL A 156 8.61 -1.36 10.57
C VAL A 156 9.16 0.03 10.85
N SER A 157 9.88 0.19 11.94
CA SER A 157 10.47 1.46 12.40
C SER A 157 11.63 1.21 13.34
N ASP A 158 12.36 2.27 13.71
CA ASP A 158 13.40 2.21 14.75
C ASP A 158 12.81 1.89 16.13
N GLU A 159 11.54 2.20 16.37
CA GLU A 159 10.81 1.88 17.60
C GLU A 159 10.13 0.51 17.47
N LYS A 160 10.07 -0.22 18.57
CA LYS A 160 9.36 -1.51 18.61
C LYS A 160 7.90 -1.29 18.94
N HIS A 161 7.02 -1.74 18.04
CA HIS A 161 5.57 -1.70 18.22
C HIS A 161 4.98 -3.08 18.49
N THR A 162 3.94 -3.14 19.29
CA THR A 162 3.12 -4.34 19.49
C THR A 162 1.74 -4.08 18.91
N LEU A 163 1.23 -5.03 18.12
CA LEU A 163 -0.03 -4.91 17.39
C LEU A 163 -1.03 -5.97 17.86
N HIS A 164 -2.31 -5.63 17.81
CA HIS A 164 -3.39 -6.61 17.91
C HIS A 164 -4.05 -6.82 16.54
N GLU A 165 -4.83 -7.89 16.38
CA GLU A 165 -5.64 -8.13 15.21
C GLU A 165 -6.77 -7.09 15.09
N GLY A 166 -7.17 -6.79 13.85
CA GLY A 166 -8.23 -5.84 13.57
C GLY A 166 -8.78 -5.96 12.15
N ILE A 167 -9.27 -4.87 11.61
CA ILE A 167 -9.88 -4.79 10.29
C ILE A 167 -9.23 -3.66 9.47
N LEU A 168 -9.45 -3.63 8.16
CA LEU A 168 -8.88 -2.60 7.28
C LEU A 168 -9.25 -1.17 7.70
N ALA A 169 -10.41 -0.96 8.33
CA ALA A 169 -10.82 0.34 8.86
C ALA A 169 -9.93 0.85 10.01
N ASP A 170 -9.11 -0.02 10.60
CA ASP A 170 -8.23 0.31 11.73
C ASP A 170 -6.85 0.85 11.26
N ILE A 171 -6.53 0.70 9.97
CA ILE A 171 -5.25 1.15 9.42
C ILE A 171 -5.10 2.67 9.53
N ALA A 172 -6.10 3.44 9.05
CA ALA A 172 -6.03 4.90 9.11
C ALA A 172 -5.91 5.45 10.55
N PRO A 173 -6.69 4.96 11.55
CA PRO A 173 -6.47 5.28 12.96
C PRO A 173 -5.06 4.98 13.46
N THR A 174 -4.48 3.84 13.04
CA THR A 174 -3.11 3.44 13.41
C THR A 174 -2.08 4.41 12.85
N LEU A 175 -2.22 4.78 11.58
CA LEU A 175 -1.33 5.76 10.95
C LEU A 175 -1.42 7.14 11.62
N LEU A 176 -2.62 7.59 12.01
CA LEU A 176 -2.80 8.84 12.73
C LEU A 176 -2.17 8.80 14.13
N GLU A 177 -2.25 7.66 14.83
CA GLU A 177 -1.57 7.50 16.13
C GLU A 177 -0.04 7.57 15.99
N LEU A 178 0.54 6.90 14.99
CA LEU A 178 1.97 6.99 14.67
C LEU A 178 2.40 8.42 14.35
N LEU A 179 1.56 9.19 13.66
CA LEU A 179 1.77 10.61 13.39
C LEU A 179 1.45 11.53 14.59
N LYS A 180 0.99 10.98 15.72
CA LYS A 180 0.55 11.72 16.92
C LYS A 180 -0.59 12.71 16.63
N ILE A 181 -1.46 12.35 15.69
CA ILE A 181 -2.65 13.13 15.29
C ILE A 181 -3.88 12.52 15.92
N LYS A 182 -4.72 13.37 16.50
CA LYS A 182 -5.98 12.92 17.09
C LYS A 182 -6.94 12.40 15.99
N GLN A 183 -7.43 11.19 16.17
CA GLN A 183 -8.44 10.58 15.31
C GLN A 183 -9.74 11.40 15.29
N PRO A 184 -10.31 11.72 14.10
CA PRO A 184 -11.61 12.38 13.99
C PRO A 184 -12.75 11.48 14.49
N ALA A 185 -13.80 12.08 15.08
CA ALA A 185 -14.96 11.33 15.59
C ALA A 185 -15.72 10.56 14.50
N ALA A 186 -15.67 11.00 13.25
CA ALA A 186 -16.26 10.30 12.10
C ALA A 186 -15.53 9.01 11.72
N MET A 187 -14.28 8.83 12.14
CA MET A 187 -13.48 7.64 11.89
C MET A 187 -13.80 6.60 12.97
N THR A 188 -14.44 5.49 12.60
CA THR A 188 -14.99 4.49 13.54
C THR A 188 -14.03 3.35 13.88
N GLY A 189 -12.98 3.14 13.09
CA GLY A 189 -11.91 2.18 13.36
C GLY A 189 -11.12 2.53 14.63
N LYS A 190 -10.24 1.62 15.04
CA LYS A 190 -9.39 1.79 16.24
C LYS A 190 -7.95 1.53 15.85
N SER A 191 -7.02 2.23 16.48
CA SER A 191 -5.59 1.93 16.26
C SER A 191 -5.27 0.48 16.64
N LEU A 192 -4.44 -0.16 15.83
CA LEU A 192 -3.93 -1.52 16.06
C LEU A 192 -2.76 -1.57 17.05
N LEU A 193 -2.20 -0.41 17.41
CA LEU A 193 -1.12 -0.33 18.40
C LEU A 193 -1.64 -0.67 19.80
N THR A 194 -0.95 -1.59 20.49
CA THR A 194 -1.26 -1.94 21.88
C THR A 194 -0.44 -1.14 22.87
N ASP A 195 0.70 -0.64 22.44
CA ASP A 195 1.58 0.16 23.28
C ASP A 195 1.02 1.59 23.38
N LYS A 196 0.21 1.82 24.42
CA LYS A 196 -0.09 3.22 24.78
C LYS A 196 1.22 3.83 25.24
N ASN A 197 1.82 4.66 24.39
CA ASN A 197 2.93 5.51 24.81
C ASN A 197 2.48 6.26 26.06
N LYS A 198 3.05 5.89 27.22
CA LYS A 198 2.91 6.59 28.47
C LYS A 198 3.66 7.92 28.42
#